data_200bd29432618b2b067641f55431d97d
#
_entry.id   200bd29432618b2b067641f55431d97d
#
_cell.length_a   1.000
_cell.length_b   1.000
_cell.length_c   1.000
_cell.angle_alpha   90.00
_cell.angle_beta   90.00
_cell.angle_gamma   90.00
#
_symmetry.space_group_name_H-M   'P 1'
#
loop_
_entity.id
_entity.type
_entity.pdbx_description
1 polymer ?
#
loop_
_entity_poly.entity_id
_entity_poly.type
_entity_poly.pdbx_seq_one_letter_code
_entity_poly.pdbx_strand_id
1 'polypeptide(L)'
;MAAAPGGKTSYISALMKNTGVVVANDLKKERLKSLNANMHRLGVRNVVVANYDGRKLPNIFRKFDRCLLDAPCSGLGVISRDPSIKVQKTYDDVRKLSHLQKELIKAAIDCVDANSKTGGYIV
;
A
#
# COMPACT_ATOMS: atom_id res chain seq x y z
N MET A 1 2.34 0.21 -0.67
CA MET A 1 1.92 -1.18 -0.95
C MET A 1 0.44 -1.28 -0.61
N ALA A 2 -0.35 -2.13 -1.25
CA ALA A 2 -1.82 -2.23 -1.06
C ALA A 2 -2.54 -0.87 -1.27
N ALA A 3 -2.41 -0.32 -2.47
CA ALA A 3 -2.73 1.09 -2.75
C ALA A 3 -4.22 1.35 -3.04
N ALA A 4 -4.97 0.35 -3.49
CA ALA A 4 -6.36 0.54 -3.88
C ALA A 4 -7.28 0.84 -2.69
N PRO A 5 -8.26 1.74 -2.84
CA PRO A 5 -8.75 2.40 -4.05
C PRO A 5 -8.00 3.67 -4.48
N GLY A 6 -6.91 4.07 -3.79
CA GLY A 6 -6.03 5.15 -4.23
C GLY A 6 -6.14 6.47 -3.49
N GLY A 7 -6.88 6.56 -2.38
CA GLY A 7 -7.00 7.80 -1.60
C GLY A 7 -5.66 8.29 -1.06
N LYS A 8 -4.87 7.41 -0.43
CA LYS A 8 -3.52 7.76 0.04
C LYS A 8 -2.57 8.05 -1.11
N THR A 9 -2.68 7.32 -2.23
CA THR A 9 -1.88 7.52 -3.44
C THR A 9 -2.11 8.91 -4.05
N SER A 10 -3.38 9.33 -4.21
CA SER A 10 -3.71 10.64 -4.74
C SER A 10 -3.26 11.77 -3.81
N TYR A 11 -3.38 11.57 -2.50
CA TYR A 11 -2.91 12.54 -1.51
C TYR A 11 -1.38 12.73 -1.58
N ILE A 12 -0.61 11.62 -1.66
CA ILE A 12 0.85 11.68 -1.84
C ILE A 12 1.20 12.42 -3.14
N SER A 13 0.54 12.09 -4.25
CA SER A 13 0.76 12.75 -5.53
C SER A 13 0.49 14.26 -5.46
N ALA A 14 -0.57 14.67 -4.75
CA ALA A 14 -0.89 16.08 -4.52
C ALA A 14 0.20 16.78 -3.71
N LEU A 15 0.69 16.17 -2.62
CA LEU A 15 1.82 16.70 -1.85
C LEU A 15 3.09 16.84 -2.69
N MET A 16 3.32 15.91 -3.61
CA MET A 16 4.42 15.94 -4.57
C MET A 16 4.17 16.90 -5.74
N LYS A 17 3.01 17.56 -5.81
CA LYS A 17 2.62 18.44 -6.93
C LYS A 17 2.75 17.76 -8.31
N ASN A 18 2.41 16.48 -8.38
CA ASN A 18 2.59 15.63 -9.56
C ASN A 18 4.06 15.53 -10.06
N THR A 19 5.05 15.76 -9.20
CA THR A 19 6.47 15.58 -9.54
C THR A 19 6.97 14.20 -9.09
N GLY A 20 8.13 13.77 -9.60
CA GLY A 20 8.70 12.47 -9.28
C GLY A 20 7.83 11.29 -9.74
N VAL A 21 7.95 10.15 -9.08
CA VAL A 21 7.22 8.92 -9.43
C VAL A 21 6.62 8.28 -8.17
N VAL A 22 5.37 7.90 -8.23
CA VAL A 22 4.68 7.11 -7.21
C VAL A 22 4.32 5.75 -7.78
N VAL A 23 4.86 4.66 -7.22
CA VAL A 23 4.45 3.31 -7.59
C VAL A 23 3.30 2.87 -6.68
N ALA A 24 2.12 2.72 -7.25
CA ALA A 24 0.90 2.30 -6.56
C ALA A 24 0.62 0.82 -6.86
N ASN A 25 0.95 -0.05 -5.90
CA ASN A 25 0.77 -1.49 -6.06
C ASN A 25 -0.42 -2.02 -5.27
N ASP A 26 -1.18 -2.93 -5.86
CA ASP A 26 -2.18 -3.73 -5.16
C ASP A 26 -2.17 -5.17 -5.69
N LEU A 27 -2.36 -6.13 -4.76
CA LEU A 27 -2.40 -7.55 -5.11
C LEU A 27 -3.64 -7.92 -5.92
N LYS A 28 -4.79 -7.32 -5.60
CA LYS A 28 -6.08 -7.66 -6.21
C LYS A 28 -6.29 -6.88 -7.49
N LYS A 29 -6.22 -7.56 -8.63
CA LYS A 29 -6.38 -6.97 -9.97
C LYS A 29 -7.71 -6.23 -10.13
N GLU A 30 -8.78 -6.73 -9.53
CA GLU A 30 -10.12 -6.12 -9.60
C GLU A 30 -10.11 -4.71 -8.98
N ARG A 31 -9.34 -4.50 -7.92
CA ARG A 31 -9.23 -3.23 -7.21
C ARG A 31 -8.44 -2.17 -7.99
N LEU A 32 -7.62 -2.59 -8.96
CA LEU A 32 -6.86 -1.66 -9.80
C LEU A 32 -7.77 -0.82 -10.70
N LYS A 33 -8.96 -1.32 -11.06
CA LYS A 33 -9.94 -0.55 -11.84
C LYS A 33 -10.35 0.73 -11.09
N SER A 34 -10.68 0.60 -9.80
CA SER A 34 -11.04 1.75 -8.97
C SER A 34 -9.85 2.67 -8.70
N LEU A 35 -8.64 2.10 -8.51
CA LEU A 35 -7.41 2.86 -8.38
C LEU A 35 -7.17 3.72 -9.63
N ASN A 36 -7.16 3.12 -10.81
CA ASN A 36 -6.95 3.84 -12.07
C ASN A 36 -8.01 4.93 -12.31
N ALA A 37 -9.30 4.61 -12.10
CA ALA A 37 -10.39 5.56 -12.24
C ALA A 37 -10.22 6.78 -11.31
N ASN A 38 -9.81 6.54 -10.06
CA ASN A 38 -9.55 7.61 -9.10
C ASN A 38 -8.33 8.45 -9.50
N MET A 39 -7.23 7.84 -9.94
CA MET A 39 -6.05 8.59 -10.40
C MET A 39 -6.41 9.49 -11.58
N HIS A 40 -7.13 8.97 -12.55
CA HIS A 40 -7.57 9.75 -13.70
C HIS A 40 -8.51 10.89 -13.29
N ARG A 41 -9.56 10.60 -12.52
CA ARG A 41 -10.54 11.59 -12.05
C ARG A 41 -9.92 12.73 -11.24
N LEU A 42 -8.86 12.43 -10.47
CA LEU A 42 -8.18 13.40 -9.60
C LEU A 42 -6.98 14.09 -10.27
N GLY A 43 -6.76 13.86 -11.57
CA GLY A 43 -5.67 14.49 -12.32
C GLY A 43 -4.27 14.07 -11.88
N VAL A 44 -4.14 12.88 -11.34
CA VAL A 44 -2.84 12.34 -10.92
C VAL A 44 -2.06 11.88 -12.16
N ARG A 45 -0.83 12.38 -12.33
CA ARG A 45 -0.02 12.17 -13.54
C ARG A 45 1.29 11.43 -13.29
N ASN A 46 1.74 11.35 -12.04
CA ASN A 46 3.03 10.78 -11.66
C ASN A 46 2.92 9.38 -11.03
N VAL A 47 1.84 8.65 -11.30
CA VAL A 47 1.59 7.33 -10.73
C VAL A 47 1.80 6.23 -11.77
N VAL A 48 2.57 5.21 -11.38
CA VAL A 48 2.69 3.92 -12.07
C VAL A 48 1.89 2.89 -11.28
N VAL A 49 0.86 2.33 -11.89
CA VAL A 49 0.03 1.29 -11.25
C VAL A 49 0.64 -0.07 -11.50
N ALA A 50 0.84 -0.84 -10.44
CA ALA A 50 1.45 -2.17 -10.46
C ALA A 50 0.52 -3.22 -9.81
N ASN A 51 0.61 -4.46 -10.30
CA ASN A 51 -0.17 -5.58 -9.77
C ASN A 51 0.73 -6.74 -9.37
N TYR A 52 1.31 -6.65 -8.21
CA TYR A 52 2.21 -7.68 -7.67
C TYR A 52 1.88 -7.99 -6.22
N ASP A 53 2.27 -9.18 -5.79
CA ASP A 53 2.36 -9.48 -4.37
C ASP A 53 3.41 -8.53 -3.73
N GLY A 54 2.98 -7.77 -2.72
CA GLY A 54 3.83 -6.80 -2.04
C GLY A 54 5.14 -7.41 -1.51
N ARG A 55 5.12 -8.68 -1.12
CA ARG A 55 6.30 -9.42 -0.65
C ARG A 55 7.37 -9.61 -1.73
N LYS A 56 6.97 -9.59 -3.00
CA LYS A 56 7.85 -9.78 -4.16
C LYS A 56 8.33 -8.45 -4.76
N LEU A 57 7.81 -7.32 -4.29
CA LEU A 57 8.18 -6.00 -4.82
C LEU A 57 9.68 -5.72 -4.79
N PRO A 58 10.46 -6.13 -3.77
CA PRO A 58 11.90 -5.89 -3.76
C PRO A 58 12.68 -6.52 -4.92
N ASN A 59 12.09 -7.53 -5.59
CA ASN A 59 12.69 -8.16 -6.75
C ASN A 59 12.43 -7.38 -8.06
N ILE A 60 11.50 -6.43 -8.02
CA ILE A 60 11.03 -5.68 -9.20
C ILE A 60 11.37 -4.20 -9.06
N PHE A 61 11.12 -3.64 -7.89
CA PHE A 61 11.31 -2.23 -7.58
C PHE A 61 12.14 -2.06 -6.32
N ARG A 62 13.24 -1.33 -6.42
CA ARG A 62 14.14 -1.00 -5.30
C ARG A 62 14.53 0.46 -5.34
N LYS A 63 15.19 0.91 -4.28
CA LYS A 63 15.77 2.26 -4.15
C LYS A 63 14.72 3.37 -4.17
N PHE A 64 13.59 3.12 -3.50
CA PHE A 64 12.65 4.19 -3.24
C PHE A 64 13.14 5.11 -2.12
N ASP A 65 12.89 6.39 -2.26
CA ASP A 65 13.12 7.35 -1.18
C ASP A 65 12.17 7.11 0.00
N ARG A 66 10.94 6.69 -0.28
CA ARG A 66 9.89 6.46 0.72
C ARG A 66 9.00 5.28 0.34
N CYS A 67 8.56 4.55 1.35
CA CYS A 67 7.59 3.46 1.17
C CYS A 67 6.43 3.63 2.16
N LEU A 68 5.21 3.75 1.65
CA LEU A 68 3.99 3.66 2.46
C LEU A 68 3.44 2.24 2.40
N LEU A 69 3.31 1.62 3.57
CA LEU A 69 2.70 0.32 3.74
C LEU A 69 1.38 0.43 4.51
N ASP A 70 0.28 0.53 3.78
CA ASP A 70 -1.07 0.39 4.34
C ASP A 70 -1.47 -1.10 4.31
N ALA A 71 -0.97 -1.85 5.27
CA ALA A 71 -1.09 -3.31 5.27
C ALA A 71 -2.54 -3.77 5.53
N PRO A 72 -2.96 -4.91 4.94
CA PRO A 72 -4.25 -5.48 5.29
C PRO A 72 -4.33 -5.79 6.78
N CYS A 73 -5.45 -5.48 7.40
CA CYS A 73 -5.69 -5.68 8.82
C CYS A 73 -6.99 -6.47 9.08
N SER A 74 -7.20 -6.84 10.35
CA SER A 74 -8.40 -7.57 10.77
C SER A 74 -9.69 -6.74 10.69
N GLY A 75 -9.59 -5.42 10.66
CA GLY A 75 -10.74 -4.52 10.71
C GLY A 75 -11.33 -4.35 12.12
N LEU A 76 -10.72 -4.93 13.15
CA LEU A 76 -11.25 -4.86 14.52
C LEU A 76 -11.41 -3.42 15.04
N GLY A 77 -10.62 -2.48 14.51
CA GLY A 77 -10.73 -1.06 14.88
C GLY A 77 -12.03 -0.36 14.47
N VAL A 78 -12.85 -0.99 13.61
CA VAL A 78 -14.12 -0.44 13.13
C VAL A 78 -15.35 -1.26 13.59
N ILE A 79 -15.19 -2.12 14.59
CA ILE A 79 -16.29 -2.94 15.17
C ILE A 79 -17.50 -2.11 15.56
N SER A 80 -17.29 -0.89 16.06
CA SER A 80 -18.39 0.02 16.42
C SER A 80 -19.26 0.41 15.20
N ARG A 81 -18.70 0.39 14.00
CA ARG A 81 -19.41 0.71 12.75
C ARG A 81 -19.94 -0.52 12.03
N ASP A 82 -19.27 -1.66 12.21
CA ASP A 82 -19.65 -2.93 11.63
C ASP A 82 -19.44 -4.07 12.63
N PRO A 83 -20.45 -4.37 13.48
CA PRO A 83 -20.38 -5.42 14.49
C PRO A 83 -20.21 -6.83 13.91
N SER A 84 -20.53 -7.05 12.62
CA SER A 84 -20.40 -8.35 11.98
C SER A 84 -18.94 -8.84 11.91
N ILE A 85 -17.98 -7.91 11.92
CA ILE A 85 -16.54 -8.21 11.93
C ILE A 85 -16.17 -9.09 13.13
N LYS A 86 -16.80 -8.88 14.27
CA LYS A 86 -16.56 -9.64 15.51
C LYS A 86 -16.87 -11.14 15.35
N VAL A 87 -17.89 -11.45 14.57
CA VAL A 87 -18.36 -12.84 14.34
C VAL A 87 -17.61 -13.49 13.16
N GLN A 88 -17.20 -12.71 12.17
CA GLN A 88 -16.55 -13.19 10.94
C GLN A 88 -15.06 -13.46 11.07
N LYS A 89 -14.40 -12.97 12.12
CA LYS A 89 -12.94 -13.09 12.30
C LYS A 89 -12.60 -14.09 13.39
N THR A 90 -11.82 -15.09 13.01
CA THR A 90 -11.24 -16.07 13.93
C THR A 90 -9.88 -15.63 14.46
N TYR A 91 -9.42 -16.25 15.53
CA TYR A 91 -8.06 -16.04 16.05
C TYR A 91 -7.00 -16.39 15.00
N ASP A 92 -7.24 -17.45 14.23
CA ASP A 92 -6.33 -17.88 13.15
C ASP A 92 -6.26 -16.85 12.02
N ASP A 93 -7.34 -16.16 11.70
CA ASP A 93 -7.32 -15.06 10.72
C ASP A 93 -6.44 -13.91 11.19
N VAL A 94 -6.51 -13.56 12.46
CA VAL A 94 -5.65 -12.53 13.06
C VAL A 94 -4.17 -12.95 13.00
N ARG A 95 -3.85 -14.20 13.33
CA ARG A 95 -2.48 -14.73 13.23
C ARG A 95 -1.95 -14.69 11.79
N LYS A 96 -2.74 -15.13 10.81
CA LYS A 96 -2.37 -15.10 9.38
C LYS A 96 -2.11 -13.68 8.91
N LEU A 97 -2.97 -12.73 9.30
CA LEU A 97 -2.79 -11.31 8.96
C LEU A 97 -1.53 -10.74 9.61
N SER A 98 -1.27 -11.04 10.88
CA SER A 98 -0.05 -10.61 11.57
C SER A 98 1.21 -11.15 10.86
N HIS A 99 1.19 -12.41 10.44
CA HIS A 99 2.30 -12.98 9.68
C HIS A 99 2.52 -12.26 8.34
N LEU A 100 1.44 -12.05 7.58
CA LEU A 100 1.48 -11.32 6.32
C LEU A 100 2.00 -9.88 6.50
N GLN A 101 1.56 -9.18 7.55
CA GLN A 101 2.04 -7.83 7.87
C GLN A 101 3.55 -7.80 8.13
N LYS A 102 4.08 -8.81 8.85
CA LYS A 102 5.53 -8.95 9.09
C LYS A 102 6.32 -9.21 7.80
N GLU A 103 5.79 -10.00 6.89
CA GLU A 103 6.40 -10.22 5.57
C GLU A 103 6.39 -8.94 4.72
N LEU A 104 5.28 -8.22 4.73
CA LEU A 104 5.14 -6.97 3.97
C LEU A 104 6.04 -5.86 4.49
N ILE A 105 6.21 -5.72 5.83
CA ILE A 105 7.12 -4.70 6.35
C ILE A 105 8.58 -5.01 6.03
N LYS A 106 8.99 -6.27 6.06
CA LYS A 106 10.33 -6.67 5.58
C LYS A 106 10.54 -6.29 4.11
N ALA A 107 9.56 -6.60 3.26
CA ALA A 107 9.62 -6.23 1.85
C ALA A 107 9.65 -4.69 1.66
N ALA A 108 8.93 -3.92 2.49
CA ALA A 108 8.98 -2.46 2.45
C ALA A 108 10.38 -1.93 2.81
N ILE A 109 11.03 -2.54 3.81
CA ILE A 109 12.43 -2.21 4.21
C ILE A 109 13.37 -2.46 3.03
N ASP A 110 13.25 -3.62 2.37
CA ASP A 110 14.10 -4.00 1.24
C ASP A 110 13.87 -3.15 -0.02
N CYS A 111 12.71 -2.48 -0.14
CA CYS A 111 12.41 -1.58 -1.24
C CYS A 111 13.03 -0.18 -1.07
N VAL A 112 13.31 0.25 0.16
CA VAL A 112 13.76 1.62 0.47
C VAL A 112 15.29 1.72 0.33
N ASP A 113 15.76 2.83 -0.18
CA ASP A 113 17.18 3.18 -0.22
C ASP A 113 17.58 3.91 1.06
N ALA A 114 18.31 3.21 1.94
CA ALA A 114 18.83 3.80 3.18
C ALA A 114 19.80 4.97 2.91
N ASN A 115 20.40 5.04 1.72
CA ASN A 115 21.32 6.09 1.30
C ASN A 115 20.64 7.21 0.51
N SER A 116 19.30 7.22 0.45
CA SER A 116 18.57 8.30 -0.22
C SER A 116 18.93 9.67 0.36
N LYS A 117 19.15 10.66 -0.51
CA LYS A 117 19.45 12.04 -0.09
C LYS A 117 18.36 12.68 0.77
N THR A 118 17.13 12.19 0.67
CA THR A 118 15.98 12.66 1.44
C THR A 118 15.72 11.84 2.70
N GLY A 119 16.59 10.84 2.97
CA GLY A 119 16.45 9.84 4.02
C GLY A 119 15.42 8.76 3.66
N GLY A 120 15.76 7.48 3.77
CA GLY A 120 14.85 6.39 3.47
C GLY A 120 13.76 6.23 4.55
N TYR A 121 12.51 6.57 4.25
CA TYR A 121 11.40 6.50 5.21
C TYR A 121 10.42 5.39 4.86
N ILE A 122 9.94 4.71 5.91
CA ILE A 122 8.84 3.74 5.84
C ILE A 122 7.73 4.23 6.78
N VAL A 123 6.51 4.24 6.26
CA VAL A 123 5.31 4.65 6.99
C VAL A 123 4.25 3.56 6.88
#